data_397c3bdc63907ed22e0a8dd3c8a74a8a
#
_entry.id   397c3bdc63907ed22e0a8dd3c8a74a8a
#
_cell.length_a   1.000
_cell.length_b   1.000
_cell.length_c   1.000
_cell.angle_alpha   90.00
_cell.angle_beta   90.00
_cell.angle_gamma   90.00
#
_symmetry.space_group_name_H-M   'P 1'
#
loop_
_entity.id
_entity.type
_entity.pdbx_description
1 polymer ?
#
loop_
_entity_poly.entity_id
_entity_poly.type
_entity_poly.pdbx_seq_one_letter_code
_entity_poly.pdbx_strand_id
1 'polypeptide(L)'
;PFYTDDLYRRYLSAQSSSFLSKEESEWIGQHGAIRIGYLNQDGGISSVDPSTGKLTGVITDYVDLAENCLQGQTLEFELNGYETRSELLQALQDGKIDLIFHANQNPYFAETNGFALSDTLLTLNMAAITAKDSFDENKENIVAVEKDNFALKAYLSYNYPQWEVVEYETSDAAVKAMQKGETDCIVSNSGTVSDYLKNNKLHSVFLTKEADVSFAVQQGEPVLLSILNKTLTSMPTTQFSGAVVSYNASSRKVTAKDFIQDNLLAVSLIVGISIFVVLCIILDSLKKSKRAEEKSKKSAEQALKLNQ
;
A
#
# COMPACT_ATOMS: atom_id res chain seq x y z
N PRO A 1 29.08 -33.00 -17.89
CA PRO A 1 28.63 -33.77 -16.72
C PRO A 1 28.22 -32.90 -15.56
N PHE A 2 28.80 -31.68 -15.41
CA PHE A 2 28.47 -30.78 -14.26
C PHE A 2 27.07 -30.17 -14.31
N TYR A 3 26.45 -29.99 -15.47
CA TYR A 3 25.16 -29.35 -15.62
C TYR A 3 23.99 -30.25 -15.15
N THR A 4 24.12 -31.53 -15.31
CA THR A 4 23.15 -32.54 -14.85
C THR A 4 23.16 -32.71 -13.33
N ASP A 5 24.32 -32.60 -12.69
CA ASP A 5 24.42 -32.70 -11.22
C ASP A 5 23.80 -31.50 -10.49
N ASP A 6 23.98 -30.30 -11.03
CA ASP A 6 23.40 -29.09 -10.44
C ASP A 6 21.86 -29.06 -10.59
N LEU A 7 21.34 -29.46 -11.76
CA LEU A 7 19.91 -29.62 -11.99
C LEU A 7 19.32 -30.72 -11.09
N TYR A 8 20.01 -31.82 -10.91
CA TYR A 8 19.58 -32.94 -10.08
C TYR A 8 19.57 -32.56 -8.60
N ARG A 9 20.58 -31.81 -8.13
CA ARG A 9 20.65 -31.27 -6.77
C ARG A 9 19.54 -30.27 -6.52
N ARG A 10 19.24 -29.34 -7.45
CA ARG A 10 18.13 -28.38 -7.36
C ARG A 10 16.77 -29.09 -7.35
N TYR A 11 16.60 -30.11 -8.18
CA TYR A 11 15.35 -30.88 -8.22
C TYR A 11 15.14 -31.69 -6.93
N LEU A 12 16.19 -32.35 -6.41
CA LEU A 12 16.11 -33.07 -5.14
C LEU A 12 15.96 -32.13 -3.94
N SER A 13 16.62 -30.97 -3.93
CA SER A 13 16.45 -29.99 -2.86
C SER A 13 15.05 -29.41 -2.88
N ALA A 14 14.49 -29.10 -4.05
CA ALA A 14 13.12 -28.62 -4.17
C ALA A 14 12.09 -29.69 -3.71
N GLN A 15 12.28 -30.95 -4.06
CA GLN A 15 11.42 -32.04 -3.55
C GLN A 15 11.58 -32.27 -2.04
N SER A 16 12.82 -32.19 -1.53
CA SER A 16 13.07 -32.38 -0.09
C SER A 16 12.59 -31.20 0.74
N SER A 17 12.53 -30.00 0.17
CA SER A 17 12.05 -28.79 0.85
C SER A 17 10.54 -28.77 1.06
N SER A 18 9.77 -29.49 0.22
CA SER A 18 8.31 -29.56 0.37
C SER A 18 7.84 -30.59 1.41
N PHE A 19 8.74 -31.41 1.98
CA PHE A 19 8.41 -32.36 3.03
C PHE A 19 8.70 -31.78 4.41
N LEU A 20 7.73 -31.93 5.30
CA LEU A 20 7.89 -31.59 6.71
C LEU A 20 8.66 -32.68 7.46
N SER A 21 9.48 -32.29 8.41
CA SER A 21 10.03 -33.21 9.41
C SER A 21 8.93 -33.71 10.35
N LYS A 22 9.22 -34.73 11.14
CA LYS A 22 8.30 -35.21 12.16
C LYS A 22 7.99 -34.12 13.19
N GLU A 23 9.01 -33.36 13.59
CA GLU A 23 8.89 -32.26 14.56
C GLU A 23 7.99 -31.15 14.03
N GLU A 24 8.14 -30.75 12.75
CA GLU A 24 7.32 -29.72 12.10
C GLU A 24 5.86 -30.18 11.97
N SER A 25 5.63 -31.45 11.60
CA SER A 25 4.28 -32.01 11.50
C SER A 25 3.59 -32.10 12.88
N GLU A 26 4.33 -32.48 13.92
CA GLU A 26 3.84 -32.49 15.29
C GLU A 26 3.53 -31.08 15.79
N TRP A 27 4.39 -30.11 15.47
CA TRP A 27 4.19 -28.71 15.81
C TRP A 27 2.93 -28.16 15.18
N ILE A 28 2.68 -28.35 13.87
CA ILE A 28 1.46 -27.92 13.18
C ILE A 28 0.22 -28.55 13.81
N GLY A 29 0.27 -29.87 14.09
CA GLY A 29 -0.85 -30.59 14.70
C GLY A 29 -1.21 -30.13 16.11
N GLN A 30 -0.24 -29.61 16.86
CA GLN A 30 -0.43 -29.11 18.23
C GLN A 30 -0.78 -27.61 18.25
N HIS A 31 -0.20 -26.83 17.37
CA HIS A 31 -0.35 -25.38 17.31
C HIS A 31 -1.70 -24.97 16.72
N GLY A 32 -2.17 -25.68 15.70
CA GLY A 32 -3.36 -25.31 14.93
C GLY A 32 -3.06 -24.21 13.92
N ALA A 33 -3.97 -23.24 13.76
CA ALA A 33 -3.82 -22.17 12.79
C ALA A 33 -2.65 -21.23 13.13
N ILE A 34 -1.82 -20.92 12.13
CA ILE A 34 -0.71 -19.97 12.24
C ILE A 34 -1.29 -18.55 12.18
N ARG A 35 -1.07 -17.77 13.24
CA ARG A 35 -1.62 -16.42 13.39
C ARG A 35 -0.71 -15.40 12.73
N ILE A 36 -1.17 -14.84 11.61
CA ILE A 36 -0.45 -13.83 10.83
C ILE A 36 -0.92 -12.44 11.23
N GLY A 37 0.02 -11.60 11.68
CA GLY A 37 -0.22 -10.16 11.84
C GLY A 37 0.16 -9.38 10.61
N TYR A 38 -0.63 -8.39 10.21
CA TYR A 38 -0.37 -7.54 9.05
C TYR A 38 -0.89 -6.11 9.29
N LEU A 39 -0.39 -5.14 8.50
CA LEU A 39 -0.92 -3.77 8.51
C LEU A 39 -2.15 -3.65 7.64
N ASN A 40 -3.19 -2.98 8.14
CA ASN A 40 -4.44 -2.75 7.41
C ASN A 40 -4.27 -1.89 6.16
N GLN A 41 -3.21 -1.08 6.11
CA GLN A 41 -2.87 -0.23 4.97
C GLN A 41 -1.36 -0.27 4.70
N ASP A 42 -0.92 -1.19 3.86
CA ASP A 42 0.47 -1.31 3.44
C ASP A 42 0.60 -1.54 1.92
N GLY A 43 -0.06 -0.67 1.17
CA GLY A 43 -0.05 -0.68 -0.29
C GLY A 43 -0.51 -2.03 -0.87
N GLY A 44 0.21 -2.52 -1.89
CA GLY A 44 -0.09 -3.79 -2.54
C GLY A 44 0.30 -5.03 -1.73
N ILE A 45 0.89 -4.87 -0.54
CA ILE A 45 1.27 -5.98 0.33
C ILE A 45 0.07 -6.46 1.14
N SER A 46 -0.60 -5.54 1.81
CA SER A 46 -1.85 -5.77 2.54
C SER A 46 -2.70 -4.51 2.56
N SER A 47 -3.97 -4.63 2.17
CA SER A 47 -4.91 -3.51 2.16
C SER A 47 -6.31 -3.99 2.50
N VAL A 48 -6.90 -3.42 3.56
CA VAL A 48 -8.28 -3.68 3.95
C VAL A 48 -9.18 -2.59 3.39
N ASP A 49 -10.17 -2.96 2.60
CA ASP A 49 -11.19 -2.03 2.13
C ASP A 49 -12.05 -1.55 3.30
N PRO A 50 -12.04 -0.26 3.67
CA PRO A 50 -12.75 0.23 4.84
C PRO A 50 -14.27 0.11 4.73
N SER A 51 -14.81 -0.06 3.51
CA SER A 51 -16.24 -0.17 3.28
C SER A 51 -16.76 -1.61 3.36
N THR A 52 -15.94 -2.59 2.98
CA THR A 52 -16.32 -4.01 2.89
C THR A 52 -15.61 -4.88 3.90
N GLY A 53 -14.54 -4.40 4.52
CA GLY A 53 -13.65 -5.19 5.38
C GLY A 53 -12.83 -6.24 4.63
N LYS A 54 -12.85 -6.23 3.28
CA LYS A 54 -12.15 -7.24 2.48
C LYS A 54 -10.66 -6.94 2.45
N LEU A 55 -9.85 -7.93 2.86
CA LEU A 55 -8.39 -7.91 2.71
C LEU A 55 -8.02 -8.26 1.27
N THR A 56 -7.06 -7.53 0.72
CA THR A 56 -6.42 -7.75 -0.58
C THR A 56 -4.92 -7.49 -0.48
N GLY A 57 -4.15 -7.99 -1.41
CA GLY A 57 -2.69 -7.80 -1.45
C GLY A 57 -1.94 -9.11 -1.56
N VAL A 58 -0.62 -9.03 -1.62
CA VAL A 58 0.27 -10.21 -1.69
C VAL A 58 0.04 -11.19 -0.53
N ILE A 59 -0.42 -10.71 0.62
CA ILE A 59 -0.77 -11.57 1.75
C ILE A 59 -1.85 -12.60 1.38
N THR A 60 -2.85 -12.22 0.59
CA THR A 60 -3.90 -13.16 0.16
C THR A 60 -3.35 -14.21 -0.81
N ASP A 61 -2.50 -13.78 -1.75
CA ASP A 61 -1.85 -14.72 -2.67
C ASP A 61 -0.94 -15.70 -1.94
N TYR A 62 -0.20 -15.20 -0.92
CA TYR A 62 0.65 -16.06 -0.10
C TYR A 62 -0.18 -17.11 0.65
N VAL A 63 -1.24 -16.72 1.34
CA VAL A 63 -2.08 -17.64 2.12
C VAL A 63 -2.70 -18.70 1.22
N ASP A 64 -3.30 -18.30 0.09
CA ASP A 64 -3.93 -19.20 -0.87
C ASP A 64 -2.94 -20.26 -1.42
N LEU A 65 -1.69 -19.86 -1.67
CA LEU A 65 -0.65 -20.76 -2.13
C LEU A 65 -0.06 -21.62 -1.00
N ALA A 66 0.14 -21.04 0.18
CA ALA A 66 0.80 -21.69 1.30
C ALA A 66 -0.04 -22.80 1.93
N GLU A 67 -1.37 -22.68 1.94
CA GLU A 67 -2.27 -23.68 2.54
C GLU A 67 -1.95 -25.12 2.10
N ASN A 68 -1.60 -25.32 0.83
CA ASN A 68 -1.44 -26.65 0.24
C ASN A 68 -0.08 -26.86 -0.44
N CYS A 69 0.92 -25.98 -0.21
CA CYS A 69 2.21 -26.07 -0.89
C CYS A 69 3.13 -27.17 -0.32
N LEU A 70 2.88 -27.61 0.91
CA LEU A 70 3.68 -28.65 1.58
C LEU A 70 3.01 -30.01 1.43
N GLN A 71 3.81 -31.01 1.03
CA GLN A 71 3.29 -32.35 0.75
C GLN A 71 2.81 -33.05 2.01
N GLY A 72 1.56 -33.51 1.98
CA GLY A 72 0.94 -34.31 3.06
C GLY A 72 0.45 -33.51 4.26
N GLN A 73 0.46 -32.16 4.19
CA GLN A 73 -0.02 -31.30 5.26
C GLN A 73 -0.72 -30.06 4.68
N THR A 74 -1.87 -29.72 5.24
CA THR A 74 -2.54 -28.44 5.00
C THR A 74 -2.20 -27.48 6.13
N LEU A 75 -1.79 -26.26 5.79
CA LEU A 75 -1.57 -25.20 6.76
C LEU A 75 -2.87 -24.39 6.94
N GLU A 76 -3.21 -24.09 8.16
CA GLU A 76 -4.32 -23.20 8.49
C GLU A 76 -3.75 -21.84 8.92
N PHE A 77 -4.36 -20.75 8.48
CA PHE A 77 -3.93 -19.40 8.80
C PHE A 77 -5.07 -18.57 9.41
N GLU A 78 -4.72 -17.78 10.42
CA GLU A 78 -5.58 -16.76 11.01
C GLU A 78 -4.98 -15.38 10.76
N LEU A 79 -5.75 -14.48 10.14
CA LEU A 79 -5.29 -13.18 9.69
C LEU A 79 -5.72 -12.07 10.65
N ASN A 80 -4.75 -11.36 11.24
CA ASN A 80 -4.97 -10.34 12.27
C ASN A 80 -4.43 -8.99 11.79
N GLY A 81 -5.32 -8.04 11.50
CA GLY A 81 -4.97 -6.70 11.01
C GLY A 81 -4.69 -5.70 12.12
N TYR A 82 -3.68 -4.84 11.91
CA TYR A 82 -3.27 -3.78 12.83
C TYR A 82 -3.19 -2.44 12.10
N GLU A 83 -3.45 -1.35 12.82
CA GLU A 83 -3.39 -0.01 12.23
C GLU A 83 -1.97 0.54 12.19
N THR A 84 -1.16 0.21 13.19
CA THR A 84 0.20 0.75 13.33
C THR A 84 1.26 -0.35 13.43
N ARG A 85 2.48 -0.01 13.00
CA ARG A 85 3.64 -0.91 13.14
C ARG A 85 3.97 -1.21 14.59
N SER A 86 3.78 -0.24 15.48
CA SER A 86 4.01 -0.42 16.91
C SER A 86 3.05 -1.43 17.52
N GLU A 87 1.75 -1.39 17.19
CA GLU A 87 0.77 -2.38 17.62
C GLU A 87 1.10 -3.78 17.09
N LEU A 88 1.49 -3.87 15.82
CA LEU A 88 1.86 -5.13 15.18
C LEU A 88 3.09 -5.77 15.85
N LEU A 89 4.13 -4.97 16.13
CA LEU A 89 5.33 -5.44 16.84
C LEU A 89 5.00 -5.89 18.26
N GLN A 90 4.19 -5.12 18.98
CA GLN A 90 3.75 -5.47 20.33
C GLN A 90 2.94 -6.76 20.34
N ALA A 91 2.07 -6.98 19.35
CA ALA A 91 1.28 -8.19 19.23
C ALA A 91 2.16 -9.44 19.04
N LEU A 92 3.24 -9.34 18.26
CA LEU A 92 4.22 -10.42 18.12
C LEU A 92 4.93 -10.68 19.46
N GLN A 93 5.42 -9.63 20.14
CA GLN A 93 6.09 -9.74 21.42
C GLN A 93 5.19 -10.34 22.51
N ASP A 94 3.91 -10.01 22.50
CA ASP A 94 2.91 -10.54 23.44
C ASP A 94 2.45 -11.98 23.09
N GLY A 95 2.90 -12.56 21.97
CA GLY A 95 2.47 -13.89 21.49
C GLY A 95 1.02 -13.94 21.03
N LYS A 96 0.42 -12.79 20.68
CA LYS A 96 -0.93 -12.70 20.11
C LYS A 96 -0.97 -13.16 18.66
N ILE A 97 0.14 -13.00 17.95
CA ILE A 97 0.40 -13.48 16.60
C ILE A 97 1.69 -14.28 16.59
N ASP A 98 1.86 -15.15 15.61
CA ASP A 98 3.02 -16.03 15.48
C ASP A 98 4.07 -15.42 14.53
N LEU A 99 3.61 -14.65 13.56
CA LEU A 99 4.49 -13.96 12.63
C LEU A 99 3.93 -12.61 12.18
N ILE A 100 4.83 -11.73 11.77
CA ILE A 100 4.51 -10.50 11.03
C ILE A 100 4.64 -10.79 9.54
N PHE A 101 3.58 -10.50 8.79
CA PHE A 101 3.60 -10.45 7.34
C PHE A 101 4.00 -9.04 6.93
N HIS A 102 5.00 -8.87 6.61
CA HIS A 102 6.31 -8.59 6.11
C HIS A 102 7.13 -7.74 7.10
N ALA A 103 8.41 -8.05 7.12
CA ALA A 103 9.44 -7.25 7.79
C ALA A 103 10.59 -7.01 6.79
N ASN A 104 11.27 -5.88 6.95
CA ASN A 104 12.49 -5.63 6.19
C ASN A 104 13.57 -6.65 6.58
N GLN A 105 14.28 -7.21 5.61
CA GLN A 105 15.35 -8.17 5.83
C GLN A 105 16.62 -7.47 6.32
N ASN A 106 16.55 -6.93 7.53
CA ASN A 106 17.69 -6.37 8.24
C ASN A 106 17.98 -7.20 9.50
N PRO A 107 19.01 -8.08 9.48
CA PRO A 107 19.33 -8.97 10.60
C PRO A 107 19.63 -8.20 11.88
N TYR A 108 20.31 -7.07 11.81
CA TYR A 108 20.65 -6.25 13.00
C TYR A 108 19.39 -5.71 13.67
N PHE A 109 18.46 -5.18 12.88
CA PHE A 109 17.18 -4.70 13.42
C PHE A 109 16.36 -5.85 14.02
N ALA A 110 16.32 -6.98 13.34
CA ALA A 110 15.58 -8.16 13.81
C ALA A 110 16.15 -8.66 15.15
N GLU A 111 17.48 -8.85 15.23
CA GLU A 111 18.14 -9.32 16.44
C GLU A 111 17.93 -8.36 17.62
N THR A 112 18.07 -7.05 17.38
CA THR A 112 17.91 -6.01 18.41
C THR A 112 16.48 -5.98 18.98
N ASN A 113 15.47 -6.35 18.18
CA ASN A 113 14.07 -6.38 18.58
C ASN A 113 13.57 -7.78 18.98
N GLY A 114 14.45 -8.79 19.05
CA GLY A 114 14.09 -10.15 19.46
C GLY A 114 13.33 -10.95 18.42
N PHE A 115 13.58 -10.69 17.13
CA PHE A 115 12.96 -11.40 15.99
C PHE A 115 13.96 -12.28 15.27
N ALA A 116 13.44 -13.32 14.60
CA ALA A 116 14.13 -14.08 13.55
C ALA A 116 13.40 -13.84 12.23
N LEU A 117 14.18 -13.75 11.15
CA LEU A 117 13.65 -13.48 9.81
C LEU A 117 13.68 -14.75 8.97
N SER A 118 12.64 -14.96 8.16
CA SER A 118 12.61 -16.00 7.14
C SER A 118 13.54 -15.69 5.98
N ASP A 119 13.66 -16.62 5.04
CA ASP A 119 14.14 -16.34 3.70
C ASP A 119 13.30 -15.23 3.04
N THR A 120 13.82 -14.65 1.96
CA THR A 120 13.14 -13.56 1.24
C THR A 120 11.79 -14.00 0.71
N LEU A 121 10.73 -13.31 1.14
CA LEU A 121 9.37 -13.46 0.62
C LEU A 121 9.24 -12.77 -0.74
N LEU A 122 9.69 -11.54 -0.84
CA LEU A 122 9.69 -10.75 -2.08
C LEU A 122 10.73 -9.62 -2.01
N THR A 123 11.09 -9.10 -3.17
CA THR A 123 12.00 -7.96 -3.31
C THR A 123 11.24 -6.76 -3.84
N LEU A 124 11.39 -5.61 -3.19
CA LEU A 124 10.76 -4.36 -3.56
C LEU A 124 11.78 -3.42 -4.21
N ASN A 125 11.47 -2.94 -5.41
CA ASN A 125 12.19 -1.82 -5.99
C ASN A 125 11.83 -0.55 -5.20
N MET A 126 12.84 0.19 -4.78
CA MET A 126 12.69 1.43 -4.02
C MET A 126 12.88 2.65 -4.93
N ALA A 127 12.22 3.74 -4.60
CA ALA A 127 12.36 5.00 -5.33
C ALA A 127 12.42 6.19 -4.38
N ALA A 128 13.30 7.13 -4.69
CA ALA A 128 13.27 8.47 -4.12
C ALA A 128 12.22 9.31 -4.86
N ILE A 129 11.38 10.00 -4.12
CA ILE A 129 10.39 10.95 -4.62
C ILE A 129 10.85 12.32 -4.19
N THR A 130 11.00 13.24 -5.14
CA THR A 130 11.60 14.54 -4.92
C THR A 130 10.87 15.64 -5.70
N ALA A 131 10.96 16.87 -5.22
CA ALA A 131 10.54 18.08 -5.92
C ALA A 131 11.69 18.73 -6.72
N LYS A 132 12.92 18.19 -6.63
CA LYS A 132 14.10 18.71 -7.35
C LYS A 132 14.14 18.19 -8.78
N ASP A 133 14.57 19.03 -9.72
CA ASP A 133 14.72 18.65 -11.13
C ASP A 133 15.77 17.54 -11.36
N SER A 134 16.72 17.39 -10.42
CA SER A 134 17.75 16.35 -10.47
C SER A 134 17.96 15.75 -9.07
N PHE A 135 18.09 14.44 -9.01
CA PHE A 135 18.38 13.67 -7.81
C PHE A 135 19.52 12.69 -8.09
N ASP A 136 20.48 12.61 -7.18
CA ASP A 136 21.62 11.71 -7.27
C ASP A 136 21.75 10.94 -5.95
N GLU A 137 21.49 9.63 -5.98
CA GLU A 137 21.50 8.78 -4.79
C GLU A 137 22.88 8.61 -4.14
N ASN A 138 23.97 8.91 -4.91
CA ASN A 138 25.34 8.76 -4.40
C ASN A 138 25.82 9.99 -3.61
N LYS A 139 25.05 11.07 -3.61
CA LYS A 139 25.33 12.29 -2.84
C LYS A 139 24.72 12.20 -1.45
N GLU A 140 25.17 13.10 -0.58
CA GLU A 140 24.50 13.38 0.68
C GLU A 140 23.11 13.95 0.38
N ASN A 141 22.06 13.30 0.90
CA ASN A 141 20.68 13.74 0.76
C ASN A 141 20.02 13.77 2.15
N ILE A 142 19.10 14.70 2.34
CA ILE A 142 18.25 14.76 3.52
C ILE A 142 16.93 14.06 3.16
N VAL A 143 16.63 12.93 3.82
CA VAL A 143 15.43 12.14 3.57
C VAL A 143 14.43 12.30 4.71
N ALA A 144 13.18 12.64 4.36
CA ALA A 144 12.09 12.70 5.32
C ALA A 144 11.47 11.31 5.50
N VAL A 145 11.32 10.87 6.75
CA VAL A 145 10.79 9.56 7.12
C VAL A 145 9.74 9.72 8.22
N GLU A 146 8.69 8.93 8.17
CA GLU A 146 7.75 8.81 9.28
C GLU A 146 8.42 8.14 10.48
N LYS A 147 8.19 8.68 11.68
CA LYS A 147 8.86 8.28 12.93
C LYS A 147 8.74 6.78 13.23
N ASP A 148 7.57 6.20 12.99
CA ASP A 148 7.32 4.77 13.26
C ASP A 148 7.70 3.86 12.10
N ASN A 149 8.29 4.40 11.01
CA ASN A 149 8.74 3.58 9.90
C ASN A 149 10.16 3.03 10.12
N PHE A 150 10.28 2.14 11.10
CA PHE A 150 11.55 1.52 11.47
C PHE A 150 12.18 0.73 10.31
N ALA A 151 11.36 0.08 9.49
CA ALA A 151 11.83 -0.70 8.35
C ALA A 151 12.54 0.19 7.32
N LEU A 152 11.97 1.34 6.98
CA LEU A 152 12.58 2.29 6.06
C LEU A 152 13.84 2.92 6.65
N LYS A 153 13.83 3.27 7.95
CA LYS A 153 15.04 3.78 8.63
C LYS A 153 16.18 2.77 8.59
N ALA A 154 15.90 1.50 8.85
CA ALA A 154 16.89 0.43 8.77
C ALA A 154 17.42 0.25 7.34
N TYR A 155 16.54 0.26 6.33
CA TYR A 155 16.93 0.21 4.93
C TYR A 155 17.86 1.37 4.55
N LEU A 156 17.53 2.59 4.93
CA LEU A 156 18.31 3.79 4.63
C LEU A 156 19.67 3.76 5.34
N SER A 157 19.70 3.44 6.61
CA SER A 157 20.95 3.38 7.39
C SER A 157 21.94 2.34 6.84
N TYR A 158 21.43 1.23 6.29
CA TYR A 158 22.27 0.18 5.73
C TYR A 158 22.75 0.51 4.31
N ASN A 159 21.83 0.96 3.44
CA ASN A 159 22.11 1.14 2.02
C ASN A 159 22.63 2.54 1.65
N TYR A 160 22.28 3.55 2.44
CA TYR A 160 22.62 4.97 2.19
C TYR A 160 23.11 5.64 3.48
N PRO A 161 24.20 5.15 4.09
CA PRO A 161 24.69 5.67 5.37
C PRO A 161 25.14 7.14 5.30
N GLN A 162 25.35 7.67 4.08
CA GLN A 162 25.68 9.08 3.82
C GLN A 162 24.46 10.00 3.84
N TRP A 163 23.22 9.45 3.88
CA TRP A 163 22.01 10.27 3.91
C TRP A 163 21.65 10.64 5.34
N GLU A 164 21.18 11.87 5.52
CA GLU A 164 20.60 12.34 6.78
C GLU A 164 19.11 11.99 6.84
N VAL A 165 18.69 11.29 7.90
CA VAL A 165 17.28 10.93 8.14
C VAL A 165 16.64 11.94 9.07
N VAL A 166 15.60 12.64 8.61
CA VAL A 166 14.79 13.55 9.42
C VAL A 166 13.42 12.94 9.66
N GLU A 167 13.05 12.77 10.92
CA GLU A 167 11.80 12.11 11.31
C GLU A 167 10.63 13.09 11.42
N TYR A 168 9.46 12.67 10.95
CA TYR A 168 8.20 13.40 11.03
C TYR A 168 7.13 12.51 11.66
N GLU A 169 6.18 13.12 12.37
CA GLU A 169 5.11 12.38 13.07
C GLU A 169 4.16 11.62 12.11
N THR A 170 4.04 12.08 10.86
CA THR A 170 3.19 11.44 9.85
C THR A 170 3.81 11.48 8.47
N SER A 171 3.44 10.54 7.61
CA SER A 171 3.80 10.54 6.18
C SER A 171 3.44 11.85 5.48
N ASP A 172 2.27 12.41 5.76
CA ASP A 172 1.83 13.69 5.19
C ASP A 172 2.75 14.86 5.60
N ALA A 173 3.25 14.87 6.82
CA ALA A 173 4.18 15.88 7.29
C ALA A 173 5.53 15.74 6.57
N ALA A 174 6.03 14.52 6.38
CA ALA A 174 7.24 14.23 5.63
C ALA A 174 7.13 14.70 4.16
N VAL A 175 6.02 14.40 3.50
CA VAL A 175 5.74 14.87 2.12
C VAL A 175 5.72 16.39 2.04
N LYS A 176 5.06 17.06 2.98
CA LYS A 176 5.00 18.54 3.01
C LYS A 176 6.38 19.17 3.23
N ALA A 177 7.21 18.60 4.08
CA ALA A 177 8.57 19.07 4.33
C ALA A 177 9.42 18.97 3.04
N MET A 178 9.36 17.85 2.33
CA MET A 178 10.03 17.66 1.04
C MET A 178 9.50 18.65 -0.01
N GLN A 179 8.20 18.86 -0.10
CA GLN A 179 7.60 19.84 -1.04
C GLN A 179 8.03 21.29 -0.77
N LYS A 180 8.34 21.62 0.49
CA LYS A 180 8.86 22.94 0.88
C LYS A 180 10.38 23.07 0.71
N GLY A 181 11.06 21.98 0.36
CA GLY A 181 12.52 21.94 0.24
C GLY A 181 13.26 21.88 1.60
N GLU A 182 12.57 21.52 2.68
CA GLU A 182 13.18 21.29 4.00
C GLU A 182 13.99 19.99 4.00
N THR A 183 13.59 19.02 3.16
CA THR A 183 14.30 17.78 2.87
C THR A 183 14.39 17.55 1.37
N ASP A 184 15.31 16.68 0.93
CA ASP A 184 15.58 16.44 -0.49
C ASP A 184 14.60 15.46 -1.13
N CYS A 185 14.20 14.45 -0.36
CA CYS A 185 13.32 13.40 -0.85
C CYS A 185 12.56 12.71 0.29
N ILE A 186 11.57 11.94 -0.11
CA ILE A 186 11.02 10.80 0.63
C ILE A 186 11.35 9.53 -0.16
N VAL A 187 11.36 8.37 0.51
CA VAL A 187 11.61 7.08 -0.15
C VAL A 187 10.39 6.17 0.05
N SER A 188 9.99 5.51 -1.02
CA SER A 188 8.89 4.57 -1.02
C SER A 188 9.14 3.41 -1.97
N ASN A 189 8.39 2.32 -1.87
CA ASN A 189 8.47 1.23 -2.81
C ASN A 189 7.78 1.57 -4.15
N SER A 190 8.18 0.90 -5.23
CA SER A 190 7.66 1.14 -6.58
C SER A 190 6.13 1.04 -6.71
N GLY A 191 5.49 0.24 -5.86
CA GLY A 191 4.05 0.09 -5.85
C GLY A 191 3.31 1.37 -5.44
N THR A 192 3.84 2.12 -4.48
CA THR A 192 3.19 3.31 -3.91
C THR A 192 3.66 4.63 -4.54
N VAL A 193 4.74 4.62 -5.34
CA VAL A 193 5.29 5.82 -6.01
C VAL A 193 4.23 6.63 -6.75
N SER A 194 3.35 5.96 -7.46
CA SER A 194 2.32 6.62 -8.25
C SER A 194 1.33 7.46 -7.43
N ASP A 195 1.18 7.19 -6.13
CA ASP A 195 0.29 7.95 -5.24
C ASP A 195 0.86 9.34 -4.94
N TYR A 196 2.18 9.44 -4.88
CA TYR A 196 2.88 10.70 -4.69
C TYR A 196 2.95 11.53 -5.98
N LEU A 197 3.07 10.88 -7.16
CA LEU A 197 3.21 11.55 -8.44
C LEU A 197 1.91 12.18 -8.98
N LYS A 198 0.78 12.03 -8.30
CA LYS A 198 -0.47 12.78 -8.60
C LYS A 198 -0.26 14.29 -8.52
N ASN A 199 0.73 14.74 -7.79
CA ASN A 199 1.17 16.11 -7.76
C ASN A 199 2.21 16.33 -8.87
N ASN A 200 1.86 17.01 -9.95
CA ASN A 200 2.67 17.26 -11.14
C ASN A 200 4.03 17.97 -10.89
N LYS A 201 4.36 18.27 -9.62
CA LYS A 201 5.62 18.88 -9.22
C LYS A 201 6.61 17.87 -8.61
N LEU A 202 6.22 16.62 -8.50
CA LEU A 202 7.06 15.58 -7.91
C LEU A 202 7.57 14.63 -9.00
N HIS A 203 8.80 14.19 -8.83
CA HIS A 203 9.47 13.24 -9.71
C HIS A 203 9.88 12.01 -8.90
N SER A 204 10.00 10.86 -9.54
CA SER A 204 10.54 9.66 -8.92
C SER A 204 11.82 9.23 -9.61
N VAL A 205 12.81 8.83 -8.82
CA VAL A 205 14.05 8.23 -9.28
C VAL A 205 14.20 6.87 -8.61
N PHE A 206 14.24 5.80 -9.39
CA PHE A 206 14.46 4.47 -8.85
C PHE A 206 15.86 4.37 -8.25
N LEU A 207 15.93 3.84 -7.05
CA LEU A 207 17.18 3.60 -6.34
C LEU A 207 17.82 2.30 -6.83
N THR A 208 19.15 2.23 -6.80
CA THR A 208 19.88 1.02 -7.23
C THR A 208 19.80 -0.11 -6.19
N LYS A 209 19.47 0.21 -4.94
CA LYS A 209 19.32 -0.77 -3.87
C LYS A 209 17.87 -1.16 -3.69
N GLU A 210 17.61 -2.44 -3.83
CA GLU A 210 16.30 -3.04 -3.57
C GLU A 210 16.12 -3.29 -2.08
N ALA A 211 14.87 -3.49 -1.65
CA ALA A 211 14.54 -3.87 -0.28
C ALA A 211 13.98 -5.29 -0.28
N ASP A 212 14.73 -6.21 0.28
CA ASP A 212 14.24 -7.55 0.56
C ASP A 212 13.36 -7.53 1.80
N VAL A 213 12.25 -8.25 1.74
CA VAL A 213 11.29 -8.42 2.82
C VAL A 213 11.07 -9.89 3.12
N SER A 214 10.85 -10.19 4.38
CA SER A 214 10.74 -11.53 4.96
C SER A 214 9.57 -11.58 5.93
N PHE A 215 9.23 -12.75 6.42
CA PHE A 215 8.45 -12.87 7.65
C PHE A 215 9.34 -12.57 8.85
N ALA A 216 8.77 -12.01 9.90
CA ALA A 216 9.40 -11.93 11.21
C ALA A 216 8.63 -12.82 12.20
N VAL A 217 9.36 -13.70 12.89
CA VAL A 217 8.85 -14.52 13.99
C VAL A 217 9.58 -14.16 15.29
N GLN A 218 9.04 -14.53 16.44
CA GLN A 218 9.80 -14.37 17.69
C GLN A 218 11.11 -15.16 17.65
N GLN A 219 12.14 -14.60 18.24
CA GLN A 219 13.39 -15.31 18.45
C GLN A 219 13.13 -16.53 19.37
N GLY A 220 13.58 -17.72 18.91
CA GLY A 220 13.34 -18.97 19.65
C GLY A 220 12.24 -19.85 19.04
N GLU A 221 11.67 -19.45 17.90
CA GLU A 221 10.70 -20.22 17.13
C GLU A 221 11.29 -20.87 15.85
N PRO A 222 12.32 -21.75 15.98
CA PRO A 222 13.02 -22.31 14.82
C PRO A 222 12.16 -23.23 13.99
N VAL A 223 11.19 -23.92 14.61
CA VAL A 223 10.30 -24.85 13.91
C VAL A 223 9.36 -24.09 12.98
N LEU A 224 8.71 -23.03 13.49
CA LEU A 224 7.87 -22.15 12.66
C LEU A 224 8.67 -21.51 11.54
N LEU A 225 9.86 -20.98 11.84
CA LEU A 225 10.74 -20.39 10.85
C LEU A 225 11.12 -21.39 9.73
N SER A 226 11.41 -22.64 10.09
CA SER A 226 11.70 -23.70 9.13
C SER A 226 10.49 -24.02 8.24
N ILE A 227 9.28 -24.09 8.82
CA ILE A 227 8.03 -24.29 8.06
C ILE A 227 7.83 -23.17 7.06
N LEU A 228 7.96 -21.90 7.50
CA LEU A 228 7.81 -20.73 6.63
C LEU A 228 8.83 -20.75 5.48
N ASN A 229 10.10 -21.03 5.75
CA ASN A 229 11.11 -21.13 4.70
C ASN A 229 10.81 -22.24 3.69
N LYS A 230 10.24 -23.37 4.15
CA LYS A 230 9.78 -24.43 3.24
C LYS A 230 8.60 -23.98 2.36
N THR A 231 7.66 -23.21 2.90
CA THR A 231 6.59 -22.64 2.05
C THR A 231 7.19 -21.74 0.97
N LEU A 232 8.11 -20.83 1.34
CA LEU A 232 8.75 -19.91 0.39
C LEU A 232 9.54 -20.64 -0.69
N THR A 233 10.24 -21.74 -0.34
CA THR A 233 10.99 -22.55 -1.31
C THR A 233 10.06 -23.35 -2.24
N SER A 234 8.86 -23.71 -1.76
CA SER A 234 7.90 -24.54 -2.51
C SER A 234 7.00 -23.70 -3.45
N MET A 235 7.06 -22.36 -3.36
CA MET A 235 6.20 -21.44 -4.11
C MET A 235 7.01 -20.59 -5.11
N PRO A 236 6.36 -20.10 -6.20
CA PRO A 236 6.98 -19.16 -7.14
C PRO A 236 6.97 -17.73 -6.58
N THR A 237 7.81 -17.47 -5.57
CA THR A 237 7.85 -16.18 -4.86
C THR A 237 8.15 -14.97 -5.75
N THR A 238 8.79 -15.18 -6.91
CA THR A 238 9.07 -14.12 -7.89
C THR A 238 7.80 -13.41 -8.42
N GLN A 239 6.62 -14.06 -8.31
CA GLN A 239 5.35 -13.46 -8.70
C GLN A 239 4.90 -12.37 -7.72
N PHE A 240 5.28 -12.45 -6.45
CA PHE A 240 4.83 -11.53 -5.43
C PHE A 240 5.33 -10.09 -5.65
N SER A 241 6.56 -9.92 -6.11
CA SER A 241 7.11 -8.59 -6.41
C SER A 241 6.31 -7.86 -7.50
N GLY A 242 5.87 -8.59 -8.54
CA GLY A 242 4.99 -8.05 -9.59
C GLY A 242 3.55 -7.82 -9.10
N ALA A 243 3.06 -8.67 -8.21
CA ALA A 243 1.72 -8.57 -7.64
C ALA A 243 1.54 -7.30 -6.80
N VAL A 244 2.57 -6.84 -6.06
CA VAL A 244 2.53 -5.57 -5.30
C VAL A 244 2.09 -4.40 -6.18
N VAL A 245 2.68 -4.27 -7.38
CA VAL A 245 2.35 -3.19 -8.32
C VAL A 245 0.92 -3.33 -8.82
N SER A 246 0.47 -4.56 -9.13
CA SER A 246 -0.88 -4.84 -9.61
C SER A 246 -1.94 -4.53 -8.55
N TYR A 247 -1.71 -4.92 -7.31
CA TYR A 247 -2.63 -4.62 -6.20
C TYR A 247 -2.72 -3.12 -5.92
N ASN A 248 -1.59 -2.40 -5.92
CA ASN A 248 -1.62 -0.94 -5.77
C ASN A 248 -2.38 -0.24 -6.89
N ALA A 249 -2.25 -0.72 -8.13
CA ALA A 249 -3.00 -0.19 -9.26
C ALA A 249 -4.52 -0.46 -9.15
N SER A 250 -4.91 -1.65 -8.67
CA SER A 250 -6.32 -2.06 -8.53
C SER A 250 -7.01 -1.47 -7.31
N SER A 251 -6.26 -1.21 -6.24
CA SER A 251 -6.76 -0.58 -4.99
C SER A 251 -7.08 0.90 -5.17
N ARG A 252 -6.73 1.49 -6.31
CA ARG A 252 -7.05 2.87 -6.65
C ARG A 252 -8.54 3.06 -6.85
N LYS A 253 -9.26 3.32 -5.78
CA LYS A 253 -10.59 3.93 -5.89
C LYS A 253 -10.38 5.38 -6.30
N VAL A 254 -10.72 5.71 -7.56
CA VAL A 254 -10.83 7.11 -7.99
C VAL A 254 -11.90 7.74 -7.12
N THR A 255 -11.49 8.57 -6.17
CA THR A 255 -12.45 9.31 -5.35
C THR A 255 -13.10 10.41 -6.18
N ALA A 256 -14.31 10.84 -5.80
CA ALA A 256 -14.96 11.98 -6.46
C ALA A 256 -14.05 13.23 -6.43
N LYS A 257 -13.22 13.39 -5.40
CA LYS A 257 -12.23 14.46 -5.28
C LYS A 257 -11.12 14.32 -6.33
N ASP A 258 -10.57 13.12 -6.53
CA ASP A 258 -9.54 12.86 -7.55
C ASP A 258 -10.10 13.11 -8.95
N PHE A 259 -11.33 12.62 -9.22
CA PHE A 259 -12.01 12.87 -10.50
C PHE A 259 -12.21 14.37 -10.77
N ILE A 260 -12.61 15.15 -9.76
CA ILE A 260 -12.78 16.60 -9.87
C ILE A 260 -11.44 17.30 -10.12
N GLN A 261 -10.37 16.89 -9.42
CA GLN A 261 -9.03 17.47 -9.58
C GLN A 261 -8.43 17.17 -10.96
N ASP A 262 -8.55 15.92 -11.41
CA ASP A 262 -8.02 15.49 -12.71
C ASP A 262 -8.80 16.06 -13.89
N ASN A 263 -10.08 16.41 -13.70
CA ASN A 263 -10.97 16.93 -14.73
C ASN A 263 -11.49 18.33 -14.41
N LEU A 264 -10.71 19.18 -13.74
CA LEU A 264 -11.12 20.49 -13.24
C LEU A 264 -11.77 21.37 -14.33
N LEU A 265 -11.22 21.38 -15.54
CA LEU A 265 -11.76 22.13 -16.69
C LEU A 265 -13.13 21.58 -17.12
N ALA A 266 -13.26 20.26 -17.25
CA ALA A 266 -14.53 19.64 -17.64
C ALA A 266 -15.62 19.86 -16.59
N VAL A 267 -15.28 19.69 -15.32
CA VAL A 267 -16.20 19.91 -14.19
C VAL A 267 -16.63 21.37 -14.11
N SER A 268 -15.70 22.32 -14.24
CA SER A 268 -16.02 23.77 -14.22
C SER A 268 -16.93 24.16 -15.40
N LEU A 269 -16.73 23.55 -16.57
CA LEU A 269 -17.56 23.78 -17.76
C LEU A 269 -18.96 23.23 -17.58
N ILE A 270 -19.12 22.03 -17.00
CA ILE A 270 -20.43 21.44 -16.69
C ILE A 270 -21.18 22.29 -15.66
N VAL A 271 -20.50 22.73 -14.61
CA VAL A 271 -21.10 23.62 -13.59
C VAL A 271 -21.51 24.96 -14.21
N GLY A 272 -20.65 25.56 -15.04
CA GLY A 272 -20.96 26.80 -15.75
C GLY A 272 -22.19 26.68 -16.66
N ILE A 273 -22.28 25.61 -17.46
CA ILE A 273 -23.45 25.33 -18.32
C ILE A 273 -24.71 25.13 -17.45
N SER A 274 -24.62 24.41 -16.34
CA SER A 274 -25.75 24.19 -15.44
C SER A 274 -26.28 25.49 -14.86
N ILE A 275 -25.39 26.37 -14.41
CA ILE A 275 -25.75 27.71 -13.89
C ILE A 275 -26.42 28.53 -15.00
N PHE A 276 -25.88 28.53 -16.23
CA PHE A 276 -26.44 29.25 -17.36
C PHE A 276 -27.83 28.77 -17.70
N VAL A 277 -28.09 27.46 -17.74
CA VAL A 277 -29.45 26.91 -17.97
C VAL A 277 -30.42 27.34 -16.90
N VAL A 278 -30.04 27.30 -15.62
CA VAL A 278 -30.87 27.76 -14.51
C VAL A 278 -31.22 29.26 -14.66
N LEU A 279 -30.24 30.08 -15.02
CA LEU A 279 -30.47 31.52 -15.26
C LEU A 279 -31.43 31.75 -16.42
N CYS A 280 -31.31 31.00 -17.53
CA CYS A 280 -32.25 31.06 -18.65
C CYS A 280 -33.69 30.72 -18.23
N ILE A 281 -33.85 29.66 -17.42
CA ILE A 281 -35.18 29.26 -16.91
C ILE A 281 -35.78 30.38 -16.03
N ILE A 282 -34.98 30.96 -15.13
CA ILE A 282 -35.41 32.07 -14.25
C ILE A 282 -35.82 33.28 -15.10
N LEU A 283 -35.02 33.67 -16.08
CA LEU A 283 -35.31 34.79 -16.96
C LEU A 283 -36.59 34.59 -17.78
N ASP A 284 -36.82 33.37 -18.28
CA ASP A 284 -38.04 33.03 -19.02
C ASP A 284 -39.28 33.07 -18.09
N SER A 285 -39.13 32.54 -16.87
CA SER A 285 -40.17 32.64 -15.83
C SER A 285 -40.52 34.08 -15.47
N LEU A 286 -39.50 34.93 -15.26
CA LEU A 286 -39.73 36.36 -14.98
C LEU A 286 -40.40 37.09 -16.17
N LYS A 287 -40.02 36.79 -17.41
CA LYS A 287 -40.66 37.33 -18.61
C LYS A 287 -42.12 36.91 -18.70
N LYS A 288 -42.44 35.65 -18.41
CA LYS A 288 -43.83 35.13 -18.38
C LYS A 288 -44.65 35.81 -17.28
N SER A 289 -44.10 35.98 -16.10
CA SER A 289 -44.74 36.68 -14.98
C SER A 289 -45.05 38.12 -15.32
N LYS A 290 -44.10 38.89 -15.87
CA LYS A 290 -44.33 40.26 -16.33
C LYS A 290 -45.40 40.38 -17.40
N ARG A 291 -45.41 39.49 -18.40
CA ARG A 291 -46.43 39.43 -19.45
C ARG A 291 -47.83 39.12 -18.88
N ALA A 292 -47.92 38.24 -17.88
CA ALA A 292 -49.16 37.94 -17.17
C ALA A 292 -49.70 39.15 -16.41
N GLU A 293 -48.82 39.85 -15.72
CA GLU A 293 -49.17 41.10 -14.99
C GLU A 293 -49.63 42.22 -15.92
N GLU A 294 -48.95 42.43 -17.07
CA GLU A 294 -49.39 43.41 -18.08
C GLU A 294 -50.74 43.06 -18.70
N LYS A 295 -50.98 41.77 -18.97
CA LYS A 295 -52.30 41.32 -19.46
C LYS A 295 -53.39 41.54 -18.42
N SER A 296 -53.11 41.22 -17.16
CA SER A 296 -54.04 41.47 -16.05
C SER A 296 -54.38 42.97 -15.89
N LYS A 297 -53.37 43.86 -15.96
CA LYS A 297 -53.59 45.33 -15.92
C LYS A 297 -54.44 45.82 -17.10
N LYS A 298 -54.13 45.37 -18.33
CA LYS A 298 -54.94 45.73 -19.53
C LYS A 298 -56.39 45.26 -19.41
N SER A 299 -56.60 44.04 -18.90
CA SER A 299 -57.97 43.52 -18.71
C SER A 299 -58.75 44.32 -17.64
N ALA A 300 -58.06 44.69 -16.58
CA ALA A 300 -58.67 45.54 -15.54
C ALA A 300 -59.03 46.96 -16.04
N GLU A 301 -58.14 47.59 -16.87
CA GLU A 301 -58.41 48.86 -17.51
C GLU A 301 -59.60 48.82 -18.50
N GLN A 302 -59.71 47.70 -19.29
CA GLN A 302 -60.80 47.47 -20.19
C GLN A 302 -62.18 47.29 -19.46
N ALA A 303 -62.15 46.52 -18.35
CA ALA A 303 -63.32 46.33 -17.52
C ALA A 303 -63.78 47.66 -16.87
N LEU A 304 -62.86 48.57 -16.49
CA LEU A 304 -63.18 49.88 -15.93
C LEU A 304 -63.83 50.80 -16.98
N LYS A 305 -63.37 50.71 -18.27
CA LYS A 305 -63.94 51.52 -19.37
C LYS A 305 -65.31 51.03 -19.85
N LEU A 306 -65.67 49.76 -19.62
CA LEU A 306 -67.00 49.25 -19.91
C LEU A 306 -68.05 49.50 -18.88
N ASN A 307 -67.63 49.93 -17.67
CA ASN A 307 -68.55 50.28 -16.58
C ASN A 307 -68.77 51.80 -16.43
N GLN A 308 -68.27 52.62 -17.35
CA GLN A 308 -68.56 54.01 -17.52
C GLN A 308 -69.52 54.21 -18.74
#